data_901827079ef62dec647950aa82763ad1
#
_entry.id   901827079ef62dec647950aa82763ad1
#
_cell.length_a   1.000
_cell.length_b   1.000
_cell.length_c   1.000
_cell.angle_alpha   90.00
_cell.angle_beta   90.00
_cell.angle_gamma   90.00
#
_symmetry.space_group_name_H-M   'P 1'
#
loop_
_entity.id
_entity.type
_entity.pdbx_description
1 polymer ?
#
loop_
_entity_poly.entity_id
_entity_poly.type
_entity_poly.pdbx_seq_one_letter_code
_entity_poly.pdbx_strand_id
1 'polypeptide(L)'
;MAEAMELDLTLKKIVDETIKNPIAPPDLDISHERSKKDRYSIEAYYGDDDLGIDVLKQKYLAPWERHPYELWQRQAKALASVEKTKSLRTKMEKEFLHILEDFRFVPGGRIMHGAGREDITTTLNNCYVVAVRNDSIKSIYETIINEALTYKYGGGCGHDLSVLRPSGKAINGTGGESCGPTGFMNLFSENTNTIAQHGRRGANMQTLRIDHPDIEKFISIKTGDVDMVKYSNISVLLTHDFMDAVEKNKDFNLKYEGDIYKTVKAKDLWNKIISHAHSSAEPGLLFWDTMKDYHNAEYCSPLVSTNPC
;
A
#
# COMPACT_ATOMS: atom_id res chain seq x y z
N MET A 1 30.62 -14.15 -6.11
CA MET A 1 30.46 -13.50 -7.44
C MET A 1 29.97 -14.48 -8.50
N ALA A 2 30.54 -15.66 -8.67
CA ALA A 2 30.07 -16.65 -9.65
C ALA A 2 28.63 -17.10 -9.41
N GLU A 3 28.26 -17.46 -8.18
CA GLU A 3 26.89 -17.89 -7.81
C GLU A 3 25.83 -16.79 -8.00
N ALA A 4 26.16 -15.52 -7.69
CA ALA A 4 25.23 -14.41 -7.91
C ALA A 4 25.04 -14.10 -9.41
N MET A 5 26.08 -14.23 -10.21
CA MET A 5 25.97 -14.11 -11.68
C MET A 5 25.19 -15.29 -12.29
N GLU A 6 25.33 -16.48 -11.73
CA GLU A 6 24.60 -17.67 -12.20
C GLU A 6 23.11 -17.59 -11.87
N LEU A 7 22.77 -17.02 -10.68
CA LEU A 7 21.39 -16.75 -10.29
C LEU A 7 20.73 -15.68 -11.17
N ASP A 8 21.45 -14.60 -11.50
CA ASP A 8 20.96 -13.53 -12.37
C ASP A 8 20.73 -14.03 -13.80
N LEU A 9 21.67 -14.84 -14.34
CA LEU A 9 21.52 -15.48 -15.64
C LEU A 9 20.34 -16.48 -15.67
N THR A 10 20.09 -17.17 -14.57
CA THR A 10 18.99 -18.12 -14.45
C THR A 10 17.66 -17.40 -14.38
N LEU A 11 17.55 -16.33 -13.57
CA LEU A 11 16.35 -15.48 -13.49
C LEU A 11 16.05 -14.81 -14.83
N LYS A 12 17.08 -14.30 -15.52
CA LYS A 12 16.94 -13.70 -16.84
C LYS A 12 16.44 -14.69 -17.88
N LYS A 13 16.95 -15.94 -17.87
CA LYS A 13 16.45 -17.03 -18.74
C LYS A 13 14.99 -17.36 -18.44
N ILE A 14 14.61 -17.48 -17.16
CA ILE A 14 13.22 -17.75 -16.75
C ILE A 14 12.29 -16.61 -17.22
N VAL A 15 12.70 -15.36 -17.04
CA VAL A 15 11.92 -14.20 -17.50
C VAL A 15 11.80 -14.19 -19.02
N ASP A 16 12.91 -14.38 -19.75
CA ASP A 16 12.89 -14.41 -21.21
C ASP A 16 12.08 -15.59 -21.78
N GLU A 17 12.12 -16.76 -21.15
CA GLU A 17 11.30 -17.92 -21.52
C GLU A 17 9.81 -17.71 -21.19
N THR A 18 9.50 -17.06 -20.06
CA THR A 18 8.12 -16.73 -19.68
C THR A 18 7.53 -15.66 -20.63
N ILE A 19 8.33 -14.70 -21.09
CA ILE A 19 7.90 -13.70 -22.07
C ILE A 19 7.71 -14.33 -23.45
N LYS A 20 8.59 -15.26 -23.86
CA LYS A 20 8.49 -15.95 -25.17
C LYS A 20 7.39 -17.01 -25.22
N ASN A 21 7.15 -17.67 -24.10
CA ASN A 21 6.10 -18.66 -23.92
C ASN A 21 5.27 -18.24 -22.70
N PRO A 22 4.36 -17.25 -22.83
CA PRO A 22 3.47 -16.92 -21.73
C PRO A 22 2.79 -18.21 -21.29
N ILE A 23 2.95 -18.55 -20.00
CA ILE A 23 2.20 -19.64 -19.39
C ILE A 23 0.75 -19.31 -19.69
N ALA A 24 0.13 -20.06 -20.60
CA ALA A 24 -1.30 -19.98 -20.79
C ALA A 24 -1.91 -20.11 -19.38
N PRO A 25 -2.81 -19.22 -18.97
CA PRO A 25 -3.51 -19.43 -17.71
C PRO A 25 -4.02 -20.88 -17.74
N PRO A 26 -3.90 -21.64 -16.63
CA PRO A 26 -4.45 -22.99 -16.63
C PRO A 26 -5.83 -22.87 -17.23
N ASP A 27 -6.21 -23.79 -18.13
CA ASP A 27 -7.58 -23.92 -18.58
C ASP A 27 -8.42 -24.14 -17.30
N LEU A 28 -8.67 -23.04 -16.63
CA LEU A 28 -9.77 -22.96 -15.70
C LEU A 28 -10.96 -23.19 -16.60
N ASP A 29 -11.51 -24.40 -16.52
CA ASP A 29 -12.81 -24.69 -17.12
C ASP A 29 -13.85 -23.75 -16.45
N ILE A 30 -13.85 -22.50 -16.91
CA ILE A 30 -14.84 -21.47 -16.55
C ILE A 30 -16.15 -21.77 -17.29
N SER A 31 -16.22 -22.90 -17.97
CA SER A 31 -17.37 -23.38 -18.74
C SER A 31 -18.52 -23.95 -17.87
N HIS A 32 -18.54 -23.73 -16.56
CA HIS A 32 -19.83 -23.62 -15.91
C HIS A 32 -20.49 -22.38 -16.49
N GLU A 33 -21.21 -22.55 -17.62
CA GLU A 33 -22.24 -21.60 -18.06
C GLU A 33 -23.18 -21.40 -16.89
N ARG A 34 -22.81 -20.46 -15.99
CA ARG A 34 -23.70 -20.04 -14.92
C ARG A 34 -24.99 -19.60 -15.60
N SER A 35 -26.06 -20.29 -15.31
CA SER A 35 -27.36 -19.94 -15.85
C SER A 35 -27.61 -18.43 -15.59
N LYS A 36 -28.18 -17.71 -16.55
CA LYS A 36 -28.53 -16.29 -16.33
C LYS A 36 -29.43 -16.09 -15.11
N LYS A 37 -30.03 -17.16 -14.57
CA LYS A 37 -30.83 -17.15 -13.35
C LYS A 37 -29.98 -17.17 -12.07
N ASP A 38 -28.76 -17.70 -12.11
CA ASP A 38 -27.92 -17.84 -10.92
C ASP A 38 -27.47 -16.49 -10.34
N ARG A 39 -27.35 -15.47 -11.19
CA ARG A 39 -27.01 -14.09 -10.78
C ARG A 39 -28.00 -13.44 -9.81
N TYR A 40 -29.21 -13.97 -9.70
CA TYR A 40 -30.28 -13.48 -8.82
C TYR A 40 -30.37 -14.26 -7.50
N SER A 41 -29.41 -15.14 -7.20
CA SER A 41 -29.24 -15.80 -5.92
C SER A 41 -27.76 -15.90 -5.59
N ILE A 42 -27.36 -15.52 -4.38
CA ILE A 42 -25.95 -15.61 -3.96
C ILE A 42 -25.54 -17.06 -3.88
N GLU A 43 -26.37 -17.91 -3.31
CA GLU A 43 -26.12 -19.33 -3.13
C GLU A 43 -26.01 -20.06 -4.47
N ALA A 44 -26.92 -19.76 -5.41
CA ALA A 44 -26.83 -20.34 -6.75
C ALA A 44 -25.60 -19.84 -7.52
N TYR A 45 -25.19 -18.58 -7.28
CA TYR A 45 -24.04 -17.98 -7.96
C TYR A 45 -22.69 -18.53 -7.47
N TYR A 46 -22.55 -18.74 -6.16
CA TYR A 46 -21.30 -19.19 -5.53
C TYR A 46 -21.27 -20.70 -5.28
N GLY A 47 -22.44 -21.42 -5.30
CA GLY A 47 -22.50 -22.83 -4.97
C GLY A 47 -21.99 -23.12 -3.57
N ASP A 48 -20.96 -23.97 -3.46
CA ASP A 48 -20.37 -24.39 -2.19
C ASP A 48 -19.27 -23.45 -1.67
N ASP A 49 -19.10 -22.25 -2.27
CA ASP A 49 -18.12 -21.26 -1.82
C ASP A 49 -18.72 -20.36 -0.70
N ASP A 50 -18.81 -20.92 0.50
CA ASP A 50 -19.31 -20.22 1.68
C ASP A 50 -18.50 -18.94 1.99
N LEU A 51 -17.17 -18.96 1.74
CA LEU A 51 -16.32 -17.80 1.96
C LEU A 51 -16.67 -16.65 0.99
N GLY A 52 -16.87 -16.97 -0.27
CA GLY A 52 -17.28 -15.99 -1.30
C GLY A 52 -18.63 -15.38 -0.95
N ILE A 53 -19.59 -16.20 -0.50
CA ILE A 53 -20.91 -15.77 -0.03
C ILE A 53 -20.79 -14.79 1.13
N ASP A 54 -20.02 -15.13 2.17
CA ASP A 54 -19.85 -14.30 3.36
C ASP A 54 -19.13 -12.98 3.04
N VAL A 55 -18.07 -13.03 2.24
CA VAL A 55 -17.32 -11.84 1.83
C VAL A 55 -18.23 -10.89 1.02
N LEU A 56 -19.01 -11.42 0.08
CA LEU A 56 -19.93 -10.59 -0.69
C LEU A 56 -20.98 -9.92 0.21
N LYS A 57 -21.65 -10.70 1.07
CA LYS A 57 -22.68 -10.21 1.99
C LYS A 57 -22.16 -9.18 2.99
N GLN A 58 -21.01 -9.44 3.59
CA GLN A 58 -20.52 -8.60 4.69
C GLN A 58 -19.78 -7.35 4.23
N LYS A 59 -19.15 -7.37 3.03
CA LYS A 59 -18.22 -6.32 2.62
C LYS A 59 -18.67 -5.51 1.41
N TYR A 60 -19.50 -6.06 0.53
CA TYR A 60 -19.74 -5.44 -0.77
C TYR A 60 -21.20 -5.11 -1.06
N LEU A 61 -22.15 -5.95 -0.62
CA LEU A 61 -23.56 -5.65 -0.81
C LEU A 61 -24.01 -4.46 0.05
N ALA A 62 -24.85 -3.63 -0.52
CA ALA A 62 -25.59 -2.64 0.24
C ALA A 62 -26.68 -3.34 1.08
N PRO A 63 -27.19 -2.74 2.18
CA PRO A 63 -28.20 -3.37 3.04
C PRO A 63 -29.49 -3.80 2.34
N TRP A 64 -29.80 -3.22 1.20
CA TRP A 64 -30.97 -3.53 0.38
C TRP A 64 -30.68 -4.52 -0.76
N GLU A 65 -29.39 -4.81 -1.04
CA GLU A 65 -28.99 -5.73 -2.09
C GLU A 65 -29.00 -7.18 -1.58
N ARG A 66 -29.48 -8.09 -2.41
CA ARG A 66 -29.69 -9.49 -2.05
C ARG A 66 -28.84 -10.45 -2.88
N HIS A 67 -28.33 -10.00 -4.02
CA HIS A 67 -27.59 -10.85 -4.96
C HIS A 67 -26.58 -10.04 -5.83
N PRO A 68 -25.62 -10.70 -6.48
CA PRO A 68 -24.55 -10.03 -7.23
C PRO A 68 -25.06 -9.07 -8.32
N TYR A 69 -26.17 -9.38 -8.97
CA TYR A 69 -26.68 -8.57 -10.05
C TYR A 69 -27.08 -7.16 -9.60
N GLU A 70 -27.64 -7.01 -8.41
CA GLU A 70 -28.00 -5.69 -7.84
C GLU A 70 -26.75 -4.86 -7.55
N LEU A 71 -25.68 -5.50 -7.07
CA LEU A 71 -24.37 -4.87 -6.89
C LEU A 71 -23.85 -4.29 -8.22
N TRP A 72 -23.85 -5.10 -9.28
CA TRP A 72 -23.38 -4.65 -10.60
C TRP A 72 -24.23 -3.53 -11.16
N GLN A 73 -25.55 -3.61 -11.00
CA GLN A 73 -26.50 -2.55 -11.43
C GLN A 73 -26.22 -1.24 -10.71
N ARG A 74 -26.03 -1.28 -9.38
CA ARG A 74 -25.70 -0.07 -8.59
C ARG A 74 -24.41 0.57 -9.08
N GLN A 75 -23.37 -0.22 -9.26
CA GLN A 75 -22.09 0.27 -9.76
C GLN A 75 -22.19 0.85 -11.16
N ALA A 76 -22.80 0.14 -12.09
CA ALA A 76 -22.98 0.58 -13.47
C ALA A 76 -23.74 1.92 -13.54
N LYS A 77 -24.83 2.04 -12.77
CA LYS A 77 -25.61 3.28 -12.67
C LYS A 77 -24.80 4.43 -12.09
N ALA A 78 -24.02 4.18 -11.03
CA ALA A 78 -23.16 5.18 -10.40
C ALA A 78 -22.08 5.69 -11.36
N LEU A 79 -21.38 4.78 -12.04
CA LEU A 79 -20.35 5.11 -13.02
C LEU A 79 -20.92 5.91 -14.21
N ALA A 80 -22.09 5.53 -14.71
CA ALA A 80 -22.75 6.21 -15.80
C ALA A 80 -23.32 7.59 -15.41
N SER A 81 -23.50 7.87 -14.12
CA SER A 81 -24.15 9.12 -13.63
C SER A 81 -23.40 10.38 -14.03
N VAL A 82 -22.09 10.30 -14.27
CA VAL A 82 -21.24 11.44 -14.66
C VAL A 82 -21.43 11.88 -16.10
N GLU A 83 -22.10 11.07 -16.92
CA GLU A 83 -22.35 11.39 -18.31
C GLU A 83 -23.30 12.59 -18.48
N LYS A 84 -23.04 13.42 -19.49
CA LYS A 84 -23.70 14.73 -19.67
C LYS A 84 -25.20 14.62 -19.98
N THR A 85 -25.61 13.62 -20.77
CA THR A 85 -27.00 13.50 -21.23
C THR A 85 -27.65 12.21 -20.73
N LYS A 86 -28.99 12.23 -20.58
CA LYS A 86 -29.76 11.04 -20.18
C LYS A 86 -29.55 9.87 -21.15
N SER A 87 -29.51 10.14 -22.45
CA SER A 87 -29.30 9.11 -23.48
C SER A 87 -27.93 8.45 -23.31
N LEU A 88 -26.89 9.26 -23.05
CA LEU A 88 -25.53 8.76 -22.86
C LEU A 88 -25.42 7.98 -21.54
N ARG A 89 -26.06 8.46 -20.47
CA ARG A 89 -26.13 7.72 -19.19
C ARG A 89 -26.75 6.33 -19.39
N THR A 90 -27.90 6.26 -20.06
CA THR A 90 -28.54 4.96 -20.33
C THR A 90 -27.68 4.03 -21.17
N LYS A 91 -26.95 4.57 -22.15
CA LYS A 91 -26.02 3.79 -22.96
C LYS A 91 -24.86 3.27 -22.11
N MET A 92 -24.17 4.16 -21.40
CA MET A 92 -23.01 3.80 -20.60
C MET A 92 -23.35 2.88 -19.43
N GLU A 93 -24.53 3.04 -18.83
CA GLU A 93 -25.02 2.12 -17.79
C GLU A 93 -25.10 0.67 -18.30
N LYS A 94 -25.60 0.46 -19.53
CA LYS A 94 -25.64 -0.87 -20.16
C LYS A 94 -24.25 -1.41 -20.45
N GLU A 95 -23.36 -0.56 -20.95
CA GLU A 95 -21.98 -0.95 -21.24
C GLU A 95 -21.23 -1.32 -19.96
N PHE A 96 -21.32 -0.50 -18.92
CA PHE A 96 -20.72 -0.78 -17.62
C PHE A 96 -21.31 -2.05 -16.99
N LEU A 97 -22.64 -2.23 -17.05
CA LEU A 97 -23.27 -3.44 -16.54
C LEU A 97 -22.73 -4.69 -17.27
N HIS A 98 -22.60 -4.61 -18.60
CA HIS A 98 -22.08 -5.72 -19.40
C HIS A 98 -20.66 -6.13 -18.98
N ILE A 99 -19.78 -5.18 -18.68
CA ILE A 99 -18.39 -5.52 -18.26
C ILE A 99 -18.30 -5.94 -16.80
N LEU A 100 -19.22 -5.50 -15.93
CA LEU A 100 -19.25 -5.85 -14.52
C LEU A 100 -19.95 -7.19 -14.24
N GLU A 101 -20.93 -7.56 -15.06
CA GLU A 101 -21.65 -8.81 -14.93
C GLU A 101 -20.71 -10.04 -14.90
N ASP A 102 -21.04 -10.98 -14.04
CA ASP A 102 -20.28 -12.21 -13.84
C ASP A 102 -18.80 -11.97 -13.46
N PHE A 103 -18.53 -10.79 -12.86
CA PHE A 103 -17.18 -10.37 -12.50
C PHE A 103 -16.18 -10.43 -13.65
N ARG A 104 -16.62 -10.20 -14.91
CA ARG A 104 -15.70 -10.08 -16.07
C ARG A 104 -14.66 -8.99 -15.85
N PHE A 105 -15.05 -7.93 -15.15
CA PHE A 105 -14.17 -6.91 -14.60
C PHE A 105 -14.49 -6.71 -13.13
N VAL A 106 -13.49 -6.85 -12.27
CA VAL A 106 -13.60 -6.63 -10.83
C VAL A 106 -12.95 -5.30 -10.49
N PRO A 107 -13.71 -4.26 -10.17
CA PRO A 107 -13.15 -2.99 -9.74
C PRO A 107 -12.51 -3.10 -8.36
N GLY A 108 -11.69 -2.12 -7.99
CA GLY A 108 -11.10 -2.05 -6.67
C GLY A 108 -12.15 -2.13 -5.56
N GLY A 109 -11.81 -2.77 -4.44
CA GLY A 109 -12.76 -3.08 -3.36
C GLY A 109 -13.55 -1.88 -2.83
N ARG A 110 -12.97 -0.67 -2.86
CA ARG A 110 -13.68 0.54 -2.44
C ARG A 110 -14.72 1.01 -3.46
N ILE A 111 -14.49 0.78 -4.73
CA ILE A 111 -15.48 1.03 -5.79
C ILE A 111 -16.64 0.03 -5.64
N MET A 112 -16.31 -1.27 -5.45
CA MET A 112 -17.34 -2.29 -5.22
C MET A 112 -18.20 -1.97 -4.00
N HIS A 113 -17.60 -1.55 -2.90
CA HIS A 113 -18.31 -1.21 -1.67
C HIS A 113 -19.10 0.09 -1.80
N GLY A 114 -18.50 1.15 -2.35
CA GLY A 114 -18.94 2.54 -2.18
C GLY A 114 -19.64 3.16 -3.38
N ALA A 115 -19.36 2.71 -4.62
CA ALA A 115 -19.97 3.35 -5.79
C ALA A 115 -21.50 3.22 -5.78
N GLY A 116 -22.19 4.35 -5.81
CA GLY A 116 -23.66 4.41 -5.78
C GLY A 116 -24.31 4.21 -4.40
N ARG A 117 -23.50 4.17 -3.31
CA ARG A 117 -24.01 4.17 -1.93
C ARG A 117 -24.30 5.61 -1.50
N GLU A 118 -25.56 5.93 -1.34
CA GLU A 118 -26.02 7.24 -0.86
C GLU A 118 -26.31 7.26 0.66
N ASP A 119 -26.34 6.08 1.27
CA ASP A 119 -26.58 5.87 2.69
C ASP A 119 -25.34 6.03 3.57
N ILE A 120 -24.15 6.01 2.97
CA ILE A 120 -22.88 6.16 3.66
C ILE A 120 -21.97 7.17 2.94
N THR A 121 -21.11 7.82 3.70
CA THR A 121 -19.99 8.60 3.16
C THR A 121 -18.74 7.76 3.18
N THR A 122 -18.21 7.41 2.03
CA THR A 122 -16.99 6.60 1.89
C THR A 122 -16.14 7.07 0.72
N THR A 123 -14.85 6.79 0.76
CA THR A 123 -13.98 7.02 -0.40
C THR A 123 -14.10 5.88 -1.42
N LEU A 124 -13.85 6.20 -2.68
CA LEU A 124 -13.73 5.22 -3.77
C LEU A 124 -12.27 4.82 -4.04
N ASN A 125 -11.31 5.47 -3.40
CA ASN A 125 -9.90 5.09 -3.45
C ASN A 125 -9.54 4.21 -2.26
N ASN A 126 -8.71 3.18 -2.48
CA ASN A 126 -8.30 2.27 -1.41
C ASN A 126 -7.27 2.91 -0.48
N CYS A 127 -6.28 3.62 -1.05
CA CYS A 127 -5.12 4.08 -0.32
C CYS A 127 -4.65 5.45 -0.78
N TYR A 128 -3.99 6.16 0.12
CA TYR A 128 -3.51 7.53 -0.04
C TYR A 128 -2.07 7.67 0.44
N VAL A 129 -1.37 8.64 -0.12
CA VAL A 129 -0.11 9.13 0.42
C VAL A 129 -0.39 10.44 1.16
N VAL A 130 0.01 10.51 2.43
CA VAL A 130 -0.15 11.69 3.29
C VAL A 130 1.23 12.12 3.76
N ALA A 131 1.77 13.19 3.17
CA ALA A 131 3.14 13.61 3.44
C ALA A 131 3.31 14.26 4.82
N VAL A 132 4.34 13.85 5.56
CA VAL A 132 4.93 14.69 6.63
C VAL A 132 5.72 15.81 5.95
N ARG A 133 5.22 17.04 5.99
CA ARG A 133 5.72 18.12 5.14
C ARG A 133 7.04 18.72 5.60
N ASN A 134 7.29 18.72 6.90
CA ASN A 134 8.51 19.24 7.51
C ASN A 134 8.74 18.66 8.91
N ASP A 135 9.94 18.87 9.43
CA ASP A 135 10.36 18.43 10.75
C ASP A 135 9.83 19.35 11.86
N SER A 136 8.52 19.27 12.12
CA SER A 136 7.86 19.99 13.22
C SER A 136 6.72 19.18 13.82
N ILE A 137 6.47 19.38 15.13
CA ILE A 137 5.32 18.76 15.83
C ILE A 137 4.01 19.09 15.12
N LYS A 138 3.85 20.32 14.65
CA LYS A 138 2.65 20.73 13.91
C LYS A 138 2.44 19.87 12.67
N SER A 139 3.47 19.69 11.83
CA SER A 139 3.38 18.88 10.61
C SER A 139 3.10 17.42 10.91
N ILE A 140 3.71 16.85 11.95
CA ILE A 140 3.47 15.48 12.38
C ILE A 140 1.99 15.28 12.77
N TYR A 141 1.45 16.16 13.63
CA TYR A 141 0.06 16.05 14.07
C TYR A 141 -0.95 16.38 12.98
N GLU A 142 -0.66 17.31 12.07
CA GLU A 142 -1.48 17.53 10.87
C GLU A 142 -1.56 16.27 9.99
N THR A 143 -0.45 15.54 9.86
CA THR A 143 -0.42 14.24 9.15
C THR A 143 -1.30 13.22 9.86
N ILE A 144 -1.24 13.11 11.20
CA ILE A 144 -2.07 12.21 12.00
C ILE A 144 -3.56 12.55 11.85
N ILE A 145 -3.93 13.83 11.84
CA ILE A 145 -5.31 14.27 11.62
C ILE A 145 -5.79 13.85 10.24
N ASN A 146 -4.98 14.08 9.20
CA ASN A 146 -5.32 13.72 7.83
C ASN A 146 -5.46 12.19 7.66
N GLU A 147 -4.60 11.41 8.32
CA GLU A 147 -4.72 9.97 8.38
C GLU A 147 -6.04 9.54 9.05
N ALA A 148 -6.34 10.08 10.24
CA ALA A 148 -7.56 9.76 10.98
C ALA A 148 -8.81 10.03 10.13
N LEU A 149 -8.86 11.17 9.43
CA LEU A 149 -9.93 11.50 8.51
C LEU A 149 -10.00 10.53 7.31
N THR A 150 -8.84 10.16 6.76
CA THR A 150 -8.77 9.19 5.66
C THR A 150 -9.26 7.80 6.11
N TYR A 151 -8.84 7.35 7.28
CA TYR A 151 -9.31 6.09 7.88
C TYR A 151 -10.82 6.12 8.13
N LYS A 152 -11.34 7.22 8.65
CA LYS A 152 -12.79 7.42 8.86
C LYS A 152 -13.59 7.14 7.60
N TYR A 153 -13.10 7.54 6.43
CA TYR A 153 -13.77 7.33 5.15
C TYR A 153 -13.35 6.06 4.40
N GLY A 154 -12.52 5.22 5.01
CA GLY A 154 -12.19 3.90 4.48
C GLY A 154 -10.91 3.80 3.68
N GLY A 155 -10.10 4.83 3.61
CA GLY A 155 -8.79 4.80 2.97
C GLY A 155 -7.69 4.22 3.88
N GLY A 156 -6.62 3.68 3.28
CA GLY A 156 -5.35 3.44 3.94
C GLY A 156 -4.39 4.61 3.70
N CYS A 157 -3.39 4.79 4.55
CA CYS A 157 -2.42 5.88 4.43
C CYS A 157 -0.98 5.38 4.45
N GLY A 158 -0.12 6.08 3.71
CA GLY A 158 1.33 5.90 3.81
C GLY A 158 2.05 7.24 3.85
N HIS A 159 3.16 7.29 4.58
CA HIS A 159 3.97 8.49 4.73
C HIS A 159 5.45 8.14 4.91
N ASP A 160 6.31 9.07 4.51
CA ASP A 160 7.75 8.98 4.70
C ASP A 160 8.18 9.83 5.91
N LEU A 161 8.97 9.22 6.79
CA LEU A 161 9.49 9.85 8.01
C LEU A 161 10.89 10.42 7.84
N SER A 162 11.49 10.32 6.66
CA SER A 162 12.88 10.71 6.39
C SER A 162 13.14 12.22 6.55
N VAL A 163 12.08 13.03 6.53
CA VAL A 163 12.16 14.48 6.76
C VAL A 163 12.41 14.82 8.23
N LEU A 164 12.13 13.90 9.15
CA LEU A 164 12.27 14.12 10.59
C LEU A 164 13.74 14.01 11.01
N ARG A 165 14.15 14.91 11.88
CA ARG A 165 15.51 14.91 12.45
C ARG A 165 15.79 13.64 13.25
N PRO A 166 17.04 13.16 13.28
CA PRO A 166 17.40 11.94 14.00
C PRO A 166 17.28 12.09 15.52
N SER A 167 17.22 10.93 16.18
CA SER A 167 17.30 10.83 17.64
C SER A 167 18.54 11.50 18.18
N GLY A 168 18.40 12.22 19.30
CA GLY A 168 19.51 12.95 19.96
C GLY A 168 19.86 14.31 19.35
N LYS A 169 19.29 14.67 18.18
CA LYS A 169 19.49 16.02 17.64
C LYS A 169 18.78 17.05 18.52
N ALA A 170 19.48 18.13 18.89
CA ALA A 170 18.94 19.19 19.74
C ALA A 170 17.66 19.82 19.17
N ILE A 171 16.70 20.11 20.04
CA ILE A 171 15.46 20.80 19.70
C ILE A 171 15.66 22.30 19.97
N ASN A 172 15.70 23.08 18.90
CA ASN A 172 15.85 24.52 19.01
C ASN A 172 14.65 25.15 19.75
N GLY A 173 14.94 25.96 20.76
CA GLY A 173 13.97 26.76 21.49
C GLY A 173 13.38 26.14 22.76
N THR A 174 13.42 24.82 22.94
CA THR A 174 12.91 24.13 24.14
C THR A 174 13.97 23.44 24.99
N GLY A 175 15.20 23.28 24.45
CA GLY A 175 16.33 22.73 25.18
C GLY A 175 16.29 21.23 25.42
N GLY A 176 15.58 20.47 24.59
CA GLY A 176 15.54 19.01 24.65
C GLY A 176 16.21 18.35 23.46
N GLU A 177 16.19 17.01 23.44
CA GLU A 177 16.66 16.18 22.31
C GLU A 177 15.50 15.51 21.59
N SER A 178 15.64 15.33 20.28
CA SER A 178 14.67 14.64 19.43
C SER A 178 14.60 13.14 19.75
N CYS A 179 13.41 12.59 19.76
CA CYS A 179 13.20 11.13 19.78
C CYS A 179 13.41 10.47 18.40
N GLY A 180 13.61 11.29 17.37
CA GLY A 180 13.74 10.83 15.98
C GLY A 180 12.45 10.26 15.37
N PRO A 181 12.49 9.85 14.08
CA PRO A 181 11.36 9.26 13.40
C PRO A 181 10.80 8.04 14.13
N THR A 182 11.66 7.19 14.68
CA THR A 182 11.27 5.98 15.40
C THR A 182 10.46 6.24 16.67
N GLY A 183 10.61 7.42 17.29
CA GLY A 183 9.81 7.83 18.44
C GLY A 183 8.35 8.14 18.08
N PHE A 184 8.09 8.58 16.85
CA PHE A 184 6.73 8.89 16.37
C PHE A 184 6.02 7.70 15.71
N MET A 185 6.73 6.66 15.33
CA MET A 185 6.18 5.52 14.58
C MET A 185 5.01 4.86 15.31
N ASN A 186 5.12 4.70 16.63
CA ASN A 186 4.05 4.07 17.41
C ASN A 186 2.79 4.95 17.48
N LEU A 187 2.94 6.28 17.45
CA LEU A 187 1.81 7.21 17.43
C LEU A 187 0.97 7.04 16.15
N PHE A 188 1.60 6.93 14.99
CA PHE A 188 0.93 6.63 13.72
C PHE A 188 0.29 5.23 13.73
N SER A 189 0.98 4.26 14.29
CA SER A 189 0.48 2.89 14.41
C SER A 189 -0.78 2.84 15.28
N GLU A 190 -0.78 3.47 16.45
CA GLU A 190 -1.94 3.51 17.34
C GLU A 190 -3.09 4.34 16.78
N ASN A 191 -2.82 5.41 16.04
CA ASN A 191 -3.85 6.13 15.30
C ASN A 191 -4.59 5.20 14.32
N THR A 192 -3.84 4.35 13.62
CA THR A 192 -4.39 3.34 12.70
C THR A 192 -5.27 2.31 13.43
N ASN A 193 -4.83 1.87 14.60
CA ASN A 193 -5.57 0.93 15.44
C ASN A 193 -6.86 1.53 16.00
N THR A 194 -6.76 2.78 16.48
CA THR A 194 -7.86 3.49 17.16
C THR A 194 -8.99 3.84 16.20
N ILE A 195 -8.66 4.28 14.98
CA ILE A 195 -9.65 4.69 13.96
C ILE A 195 -10.03 3.45 13.10
N ALA A 196 -10.45 2.38 13.76
CA ALA A 196 -10.94 1.20 13.07
C ALA A 196 -12.34 1.45 12.46
N GLN A 197 -12.54 0.96 11.24
CA GLN A 197 -13.82 1.10 10.53
C GLN A 197 -14.61 -0.18 10.65
N HIS A 198 -15.86 -0.13 11.10
CA HIS A 198 -16.89 -1.18 10.96
C HIS A 198 -16.32 -2.60 10.66
N GLY A 199 -15.44 -3.11 11.55
CA GLY A 199 -14.80 -4.42 11.41
C GLY A 199 -13.59 -4.49 10.46
N ARG A 200 -13.15 -3.38 9.83
CA ARG A 200 -11.91 -3.33 9.05
C ARG A 200 -10.91 -2.39 9.72
N ARG A 201 -9.70 -2.90 10.00
CA ARG A 201 -8.59 -2.08 10.50
C ARG A 201 -8.14 -1.09 9.42
N GLY A 202 -7.70 0.09 9.84
CA GLY A 202 -6.93 1.00 8.99
C GLY A 202 -5.68 0.27 8.45
N ALA A 203 -5.13 0.76 7.36
CA ALA A 203 -3.87 0.27 6.82
C ALA A 203 -2.89 1.44 6.77
N ASN A 204 -1.70 1.24 7.34
CA ASN A 204 -0.65 2.23 7.43
C ASN A 204 0.67 1.70 6.86
N MET A 205 1.38 2.55 6.11
CA MET A 205 2.75 2.33 5.65
C MET A 205 3.64 3.45 6.17
N GLN A 206 4.72 3.08 6.84
CA GLN A 206 5.75 4.03 7.26
C GLN A 206 7.06 3.71 6.56
N THR A 207 7.68 4.71 5.95
CA THR A 207 8.94 4.53 5.24
C THR A 207 10.05 5.36 5.86
N LEU A 208 11.29 4.90 5.69
CA LEU A 208 12.48 5.65 6.06
C LEU A 208 13.59 5.40 5.02
N ARG A 209 14.33 6.46 4.65
CA ARG A 209 15.47 6.36 3.75
C ARG A 209 16.60 5.57 4.38
N ILE A 210 17.27 4.78 3.57
CA ILE A 210 18.42 3.93 3.99
C ILE A 210 19.59 4.75 4.55
N ASP A 211 19.74 6.00 4.12
CA ASP A 211 20.81 6.89 4.59
C ASP A 211 20.45 7.69 5.86
N HIS A 212 19.24 7.50 6.42
CA HIS A 212 18.84 8.20 7.64
C HIS A 212 19.61 7.68 8.87
N PRO A 213 20.08 8.53 9.81
CA PRO A 213 20.83 8.10 10.99
C PRO A 213 20.14 7.06 11.88
N ASP A 214 18.80 7.08 11.96
CA ASP A 214 18.01 6.13 12.76
C ASP A 214 17.62 4.84 12.00
N ILE A 215 18.18 4.60 10.82
CA ILE A 215 17.76 3.46 9.97
C ILE A 215 17.97 2.10 10.63
N GLU A 216 19.04 1.92 11.40
CA GLU A 216 19.30 0.64 12.07
C GLU A 216 18.24 0.33 13.13
N LYS A 217 17.75 1.36 13.83
CA LYS A 217 16.67 1.26 14.81
C LYS A 217 15.32 1.02 14.11
N PHE A 218 15.06 1.70 12.99
CA PHE A 218 13.88 1.50 12.16
C PHE A 218 13.74 0.05 11.68
N ILE A 219 14.82 -0.54 11.14
CA ILE A 219 14.83 -1.92 10.64
C ILE A 219 14.46 -2.92 11.75
N SER A 220 14.92 -2.68 12.98
CA SER A 220 14.74 -3.60 14.10
C SER A 220 13.53 -3.29 14.99
N ILE A 221 12.72 -2.30 14.67
CA ILE A 221 11.69 -1.78 15.60
C ILE A 221 10.61 -2.79 15.95
N LYS A 222 10.35 -3.77 15.07
CA LYS A 222 9.34 -4.82 15.26
C LYS A 222 9.90 -6.14 15.81
N THR A 223 11.20 -6.22 16.10
CA THR A 223 11.88 -7.46 16.49
C THR A 223 12.33 -7.46 17.96
N GLY A 224 11.65 -6.74 18.84
CA GLY A 224 11.91 -6.71 20.27
C GLY A 224 10.79 -7.35 21.08
N ASP A 225 10.99 -7.42 22.41
CA ASP A 225 9.99 -7.92 23.38
C ASP A 225 8.76 -6.99 23.51
N VAL A 226 8.79 -5.85 22.88
CA VAL A 226 7.71 -4.86 22.90
C VAL A 226 7.04 -4.84 21.54
N ASP A 227 5.74 -5.05 21.53
CA ASP A 227 4.83 -5.10 20.38
C ASP A 227 4.64 -3.68 19.77
N MET A 228 5.76 -3.04 19.38
CA MET A 228 5.76 -1.67 18.83
C MET A 228 5.41 -1.66 17.35
N VAL A 229 4.71 -0.61 16.92
CA VAL A 229 4.37 -0.37 15.49
C VAL A 229 3.57 -1.52 14.86
N LYS A 230 2.76 -2.21 15.67
CA LYS A 230 2.02 -3.43 15.29
C LYS A 230 1.04 -3.22 14.14
N TYR A 231 0.46 -2.03 14.04
CA TYR A 231 -0.63 -1.74 13.10
C TYR A 231 -0.16 -0.98 11.85
N SER A 232 1.15 -0.90 11.64
CA SER A 232 1.75 -0.28 10.46
C SER A 232 2.68 -1.26 9.77
N ASN A 233 2.68 -1.27 8.44
CA ASN A 233 3.75 -1.87 7.65
C ASN A 233 4.92 -0.90 7.60
N ILE A 234 6.15 -1.41 7.51
CA ILE A 234 7.35 -0.60 7.41
C ILE A 234 8.15 -0.99 6.17
N SER A 235 8.72 0.00 5.47
CA SER A 235 9.59 -0.24 4.32
C SER A 235 10.76 0.73 4.26
N VAL A 236 11.90 0.23 3.80
CA VAL A 236 13.13 1.01 3.62
C VAL A 236 13.19 1.54 2.20
N LEU A 237 13.45 2.85 2.05
CA LEU A 237 13.69 3.49 0.76
C LEU A 237 15.17 3.31 0.39
N LEU A 238 15.46 2.43 -0.56
CA LEU A 238 16.81 2.14 -1.04
C LEU A 238 17.22 3.11 -2.14
N THR A 239 18.46 3.59 -2.09
CA THR A 239 19.05 4.45 -3.12
C THR A 239 20.01 3.67 -4.01
N HIS A 240 20.26 4.15 -5.23
CA HIS A 240 21.27 3.59 -6.13
C HIS A 240 22.66 3.58 -5.47
N ASP A 241 23.02 4.68 -4.79
CA ASP A 241 24.31 4.79 -4.07
C ASP A 241 24.48 3.70 -3.01
N PHE A 242 23.40 3.36 -2.29
CA PHE A 242 23.44 2.28 -1.30
C PHE A 242 23.64 0.92 -1.96
N MET A 243 22.89 0.62 -3.01
CA MET A 243 23.00 -0.65 -3.73
C MET A 243 24.40 -0.82 -4.34
N ASP A 244 24.94 0.23 -4.92
CA ASP A 244 26.32 0.29 -5.40
C ASP A 244 27.35 0.04 -4.29
N ALA A 245 27.12 0.60 -3.10
CA ALA A 245 28.00 0.37 -1.95
C ALA A 245 27.91 -1.07 -1.43
N VAL A 246 26.75 -1.69 -1.46
CA VAL A 246 26.53 -3.10 -1.11
C VAL A 246 27.29 -4.01 -2.08
N GLU A 247 27.10 -3.80 -3.39
CA GLU A 247 27.76 -4.60 -4.43
C GLU A 247 29.29 -4.51 -4.34
N LYS A 248 29.81 -3.29 -4.16
CA LYS A 248 31.24 -3.00 -4.08
C LYS A 248 31.84 -3.20 -2.68
N ASN A 249 31.05 -3.67 -1.72
CA ASN A 249 31.43 -3.86 -0.31
C ASN A 249 32.10 -2.63 0.32
N LYS A 250 31.51 -1.45 0.09
CA LYS A 250 32.02 -0.16 0.56
C LYS A 250 31.36 0.29 1.86
N ASP A 251 31.97 1.32 2.45
CA ASP A 251 31.38 2.09 3.53
C ASP A 251 30.22 2.95 2.98
N PHE A 252 29.21 3.16 3.82
CA PHE A 252 28.05 3.98 3.51
C PHE A 252 27.78 4.95 4.67
N ASN A 253 27.50 6.21 4.32
CA ASN A 253 27.28 7.26 5.29
C ASN A 253 25.82 7.43 5.61
N LEU A 254 25.46 7.34 6.89
CA LEU A 254 24.18 7.77 7.42
C LEU A 254 24.21 9.26 7.67
N LYS A 255 23.32 10.01 7.05
CA LYS A 255 23.36 11.47 6.99
C LYS A 255 21.99 12.12 7.13
N TYR A 256 21.94 13.33 7.64
CA TYR A 256 20.75 14.15 7.72
C TYR A 256 21.13 15.62 7.46
N GLU A 257 20.40 16.30 6.56
CA GLU A 257 20.67 17.71 6.15
C GLU A 257 22.14 17.97 5.72
N GLY A 258 22.80 16.95 5.16
CA GLY A 258 24.21 17.04 4.72
C GLY A 258 25.25 16.63 5.76
N ASP A 259 24.89 16.58 7.03
CA ASP A 259 25.76 16.14 8.11
C ASP A 259 25.85 14.62 8.18
N ILE A 260 27.08 14.08 8.28
CA ILE A 260 27.31 12.64 8.46
C ILE A 260 27.28 12.35 9.97
N TYR A 261 26.34 11.48 10.36
CA TYR A 261 26.18 11.04 11.77
C TYR A 261 26.94 9.76 12.07
N LYS A 262 27.01 8.86 11.09
CA LYS A 262 27.63 7.56 11.24
C LYS A 262 28.05 7.01 9.88
N THR A 263 29.19 6.29 9.84
CA THR A 263 29.59 5.49 8.70
C THR A 263 29.45 4.01 9.05
N VAL A 264 28.82 3.23 8.18
CA VAL A 264 28.57 1.79 8.36
C VAL A 264 29.05 1.01 7.15
N LYS A 265 29.25 -0.30 7.27
CA LYS A 265 29.43 -1.17 6.10
C LYS A 265 28.09 -1.39 5.43
N ALA A 266 27.97 -1.01 4.15
CA ALA A 266 26.72 -1.16 3.40
C ALA A 266 26.22 -2.61 3.40
N LYS A 267 27.14 -3.57 3.27
CA LYS A 267 26.81 -4.99 3.26
C LYS A 267 26.27 -5.50 4.60
N ASP A 268 26.77 -4.96 5.72
CA ASP A 268 26.28 -5.34 7.06
C ASP A 268 24.86 -4.81 7.27
N LEU A 269 24.60 -3.57 6.84
CA LEU A 269 23.27 -2.98 6.90
C LEU A 269 22.27 -3.74 6.00
N TRP A 270 22.70 -4.14 4.81
CA TRP A 270 21.94 -4.99 3.90
C TRP A 270 21.61 -6.35 4.52
N ASN A 271 22.60 -7.04 5.10
CA ASN A 271 22.40 -8.31 5.78
C ASN A 271 21.44 -8.18 6.98
N LYS A 272 21.49 -7.05 7.70
CA LYS A 272 20.55 -6.75 8.78
C LYS A 272 19.12 -6.66 8.25
N ILE A 273 18.88 -5.95 7.16
CA ILE A 273 17.55 -5.88 6.51
C ILE A 273 17.04 -7.28 6.15
N ILE A 274 17.88 -8.08 5.46
CA ILE A 274 17.52 -9.44 5.05
C ILE A 274 17.16 -10.31 6.26
N SER A 275 17.98 -10.25 7.32
CA SER A 275 17.74 -11.05 8.53
C SER A 275 16.39 -10.71 9.18
N HIS A 276 16.07 -9.43 9.30
CA HIS A 276 14.77 -9.00 9.85
C HIS A 276 13.60 -9.35 8.94
N ALA A 277 13.72 -9.11 7.64
CA ALA A 277 12.71 -9.49 6.67
C ALA A 277 12.44 -11.01 6.65
N HIS A 278 13.48 -11.83 6.80
CA HIS A 278 13.34 -13.28 6.90
C HIS A 278 12.60 -13.70 8.19
N SER A 279 12.88 -13.05 9.31
CA SER A 279 12.31 -13.45 10.62
C SER A 279 10.90 -12.92 10.87
N SER A 280 10.56 -11.75 10.33
CA SER A 280 9.29 -11.05 10.63
C SER A 280 8.49 -10.61 9.41
N ALA A 281 8.95 -10.93 8.18
CA ALA A 281 8.41 -10.43 6.90
C ALA A 281 8.52 -8.89 6.72
N GLU A 282 9.25 -8.20 7.58
CA GLU A 282 9.47 -6.75 7.55
C GLU A 282 10.92 -6.40 7.95
N PRO A 283 11.48 -5.29 7.44
CA PRO A 283 10.86 -4.29 6.56
C PRO A 283 10.73 -4.77 5.10
N GLY A 284 9.77 -4.17 4.37
CA GLY A 284 9.75 -4.22 2.92
C GLY A 284 10.85 -3.34 2.30
N LEU A 285 11.07 -3.49 0.98
CA LEU A 285 12.07 -2.74 0.23
C LEU A 285 11.43 -1.94 -0.89
N LEU A 286 11.81 -0.69 -1.02
CA LEU A 286 11.40 0.20 -2.09
C LEU A 286 12.67 0.73 -2.78
N PHE A 287 12.88 0.37 -4.03
CA PHE A 287 14.00 0.87 -4.85
C PHE A 287 13.66 2.30 -5.31
N TRP A 288 13.88 3.24 -4.38
CA TRP A 288 13.30 4.57 -4.44
C TRP A 288 13.74 5.38 -5.66
N ASP A 289 15.02 5.36 -5.97
CA ASP A 289 15.54 6.10 -7.13
C ASP A 289 15.00 5.50 -8.43
N THR A 290 14.94 4.17 -8.55
CA THR A 290 14.31 3.49 -9.69
C THR A 290 12.84 3.85 -9.83
N MET A 291 12.09 3.89 -8.71
CA MET A 291 10.67 4.29 -8.74
C MET A 291 10.50 5.72 -9.24
N LYS A 292 11.36 6.65 -8.84
CA LYS A 292 11.35 8.04 -9.31
C LYS A 292 11.74 8.16 -10.77
N ASP A 293 12.75 7.43 -11.22
CA ASP A 293 13.23 7.44 -12.62
C ASP A 293 12.14 6.99 -13.60
N TYR A 294 11.28 6.04 -13.16
CA TYR A 294 10.17 5.53 -13.98
C TYR A 294 8.82 6.19 -13.70
N HIS A 295 8.77 7.16 -12.76
CA HIS A 295 7.52 7.86 -12.46
C HIS A 295 7.18 8.91 -13.53
N ASN A 296 6.17 8.63 -14.34
CA ASN A 296 5.78 9.47 -15.48
C ASN A 296 5.38 10.90 -15.10
N ALA A 297 5.01 11.17 -13.86
CA ALA A 297 4.58 12.47 -13.38
C ALA A 297 5.57 13.13 -12.40
N GLU A 298 6.80 12.61 -12.23
CA GLU A 298 7.80 13.14 -11.29
C GLU A 298 8.06 14.65 -11.51
N TYR A 299 7.98 15.12 -12.74
CA TYR A 299 8.19 16.53 -13.11
C TYR A 299 7.11 17.50 -12.57
N CYS A 300 5.92 17.03 -12.26
CA CYS A 300 4.81 17.88 -11.78
C CYS A 300 4.19 17.39 -10.46
N SER A 301 4.38 16.14 -10.11
CA SER A 301 3.90 15.51 -8.88
C SER A 301 4.92 14.50 -8.36
N PRO A 302 6.02 14.98 -7.75
CA PRO A 302 7.08 14.11 -7.25
C PRO A 302 6.57 13.08 -6.25
N LEU A 303 7.14 11.88 -6.30
CA LEU A 303 6.88 10.84 -5.31
C LEU A 303 7.42 11.27 -3.93
N VAL A 304 6.59 11.13 -2.90
CA VAL A 304 6.97 11.45 -1.53
C VAL A 304 6.93 10.23 -0.60
N SER A 305 6.13 9.22 -0.92
CA SER A 305 6.05 7.94 -0.22
C SER A 305 5.25 6.94 -1.05
N THR A 306 5.04 5.74 -0.50
CA THR A 306 4.05 4.78 -1.00
C THR A 306 2.90 4.65 -0.01
N ASN A 307 1.77 4.14 -0.48
CA ASN A 307 0.66 3.74 0.35
C ASN A 307 0.84 2.28 0.83
N PRO A 308 -0.01 1.75 1.74
CA PRO A 308 0.12 0.40 2.28
C PRO A 308 -0.26 -0.72 1.29
N CYS A 309 -0.84 -0.39 0.14
CA CYS A 309 -1.21 -1.36 -0.88
C CYS A 309 -0.13 -1.52 -1.93
#